data_5c6111adb7ec73f92c56023f15240e7b
#
_entry.id   5c6111adb7ec73f92c56023f15240e7b
#
_cell.length_a   1.000
_cell.length_b   1.000
_cell.length_c   1.000
_cell.angle_alpha   90.00
_cell.angle_beta   90.00
_cell.angle_gamma   90.00
#
_symmetry.space_group_name_H-M   'P 1'
#
loop_
_entity.id
_entity.type
_entity.pdbx_description
1 polymer ?
#
loop_
_entity_poly.entity_id
_entity_poly.type
_entity_poly.pdbx_seq_one_letter_code
_entity_poly.pdbx_strand_id
1 'polypeptide(L)'
;GASVDRVPVEAMTATMRSRGPDGAGVQRWPLAALGHRRLAILDPEGGAQPMVGPAGGSWLSYNGELFDHLELRKDLGQASAFRTRSDAETLLHAWERWGLDAFPRLHGQYAFAIYEEARHRLVLARDPLGIKPLYWARAGGTLLFASQPTAILASGLVTAELDPAAVTSHLSFRYPLGDHSWYRGIHALAPGTHLVASGGRVEISAHWAFPGPGRAPAGERAAGRLRAGFSDAVRRQLLSDVPVGAFLSGGLDSSTIVLAARDAGANLRTYAVGFSGGDVDELAAAREVSTMLGTAHREVLLGPEEYFDGMVRLIGLKRAPLLVPNEVAVFLLSEVARRDVTVLLSGEGADELLAGYGRIFRAAYDLDRLDGTREVSLEARRALASAFASRYGDAHRSLREHLLSLYEYVPLDVQKRLLQPEALDASLRDAWGTEADDARLPRFERVRRVFLRDHLPGLLLRLDSATMAASVEGRVPFLDVAFVEEVLTSFSENDLSPFVDPHAEEDAAPRLSADWSGIADVPKAPLRDAFPELPARVRRAAKVGFPVPLDTWFDGPLREQAGRILADRRTRGRGIFRPEALDALARGSLVPGRQGFVTWAVINLELACRVAFDAPDPPKT
;
A
#
# COMPACT_ATOMS: atom_id res chain seq x y z
N GLY A 1 -14.21 34.29 6.55
CA GLY A 1 -13.17 33.32 6.25
C GLY A 1 -11.98 33.98 5.58
N ALA A 2 -10.77 33.43 5.77
CA ALA A 2 -9.61 33.90 5.04
C ALA A 2 -9.85 33.67 3.53
N SER A 3 -9.53 34.70 2.73
CA SER A 3 -9.69 34.60 1.27
C SER A 3 -8.76 33.53 0.71
N VAL A 4 -9.30 32.61 -0.10
CA VAL A 4 -8.55 31.57 -0.83
C VAL A 4 -7.53 32.18 -1.80
N ASP A 5 -7.68 33.45 -2.15
CA ASP A 5 -6.74 34.18 -3.03
C ASP A 5 -5.30 34.23 -2.50
N ARG A 6 -5.12 34.08 -1.18
CA ARG A 6 -3.79 34.10 -0.54
C ARG A 6 -3.14 32.72 -0.48
N VAL A 7 -3.85 31.65 -0.84
CA VAL A 7 -3.27 30.30 -0.85
C VAL A 7 -2.48 30.11 -2.15
N PRO A 8 -1.18 29.80 -2.07
CA PRO A 8 -0.34 29.65 -3.25
C PRO A 8 -0.56 28.27 -3.92
N VAL A 9 -1.72 28.07 -4.53
CA VAL A 9 -2.13 26.78 -5.13
C VAL A 9 -1.15 26.36 -6.23
N GLU A 10 -0.58 27.29 -6.96
CA GLU A 10 0.44 27.04 -7.99
C GLU A 10 1.71 26.44 -7.36
N ALA A 11 2.18 26.99 -6.23
CA ALA A 11 3.32 26.43 -5.50
C ALA A 11 3.00 25.05 -4.92
N MET A 12 1.79 24.85 -4.35
CA MET A 12 1.32 23.55 -3.90
C MET A 12 1.33 22.54 -5.06
N THR A 13 0.79 22.92 -6.20
CA THR A 13 0.71 22.09 -7.41
C THR A 13 2.11 21.76 -7.95
N ALA A 14 3.04 22.70 -7.93
CA ALA A 14 4.40 22.53 -8.43
C ALA A 14 5.20 21.46 -7.67
N THR A 15 4.93 21.24 -6.37
CA THR A 15 5.59 20.17 -5.57
C THR A 15 5.31 18.77 -6.12
N MET A 16 4.22 18.58 -6.86
CA MET A 16 3.78 17.29 -7.39
C MET A 16 4.21 17.05 -8.84
N ARG A 17 5.22 17.80 -9.35
CA ARG A 17 5.64 17.69 -10.75
C ARG A 17 6.08 16.28 -11.15
N SER A 18 6.77 15.55 -10.28
CA SER A 18 7.18 14.17 -10.56
C SER A 18 5.99 13.23 -10.73
N ARG A 19 4.89 13.46 -9.99
CA ARG A 19 3.66 12.66 -10.14
C ARG A 19 2.92 12.94 -11.44
N GLY A 20 2.94 14.19 -11.91
CA GLY A 20 2.22 14.60 -13.13
C GLY A 20 3.09 15.53 -13.99
N PRO A 21 4.01 14.98 -14.79
CA PRO A 21 4.91 15.78 -15.61
C PRO A 21 4.25 16.39 -16.86
N ASP A 22 3.15 15.79 -17.35
CA ASP A 22 2.63 16.00 -18.70
C ASP A 22 1.68 17.21 -18.79
N GLY A 23 1.15 17.69 -17.67
CA GLY A 23 0.26 18.84 -17.64
C GLY A 23 0.11 19.47 -16.26
N ALA A 24 -0.33 20.73 -16.25
CA ALA A 24 -0.69 21.46 -15.04
C ALA A 24 -1.90 22.36 -15.30
N GLY A 25 -2.75 22.52 -14.29
CA GLY A 25 -3.86 23.44 -14.33
C GLY A 25 -4.23 23.95 -12.93
N VAL A 26 -4.73 25.18 -12.87
CA VAL A 26 -5.28 25.78 -11.66
C VAL A 26 -6.56 26.51 -12.02
N GLN A 27 -7.61 26.30 -11.24
CA GLN A 27 -8.87 27.03 -11.34
C GLN A 27 -9.19 27.65 -9.98
N ARG A 28 -9.64 28.90 -9.97
CA ARG A 28 -9.91 29.67 -8.75
C ARG A 28 -11.34 30.22 -8.75
N TRP A 29 -11.91 30.25 -7.54
CA TRP A 29 -13.19 30.90 -7.20
C TRP A 29 -13.01 31.69 -5.91
N PRO A 30 -13.93 32.56 -5.54
CA PRO A 30 -13.82 33.34 -4.30
C PRO A 30 -13.62 32.52 -3.03
N LEU A 31 -14.21 31.29 -2.97
CA LEU A 31 -14.19 30.42 -1.80
C LEU A 31 -13.42 29.11 -1.99
N ALA A 32 -12.92 28.81 -3.19
CA ALA A 32 -12.20 27.58 -3.48
C ALA A 32 -11.12 27.78 -4.54
N ALA A 33 -10.17 26.86 -4.57
CA ALA A 33 -9.24 26.71 -5.69
C ALA A 33 -8.88 25.24 -5.87
N LEU A 34 -8.79 24.77 -7.10
CA LEU A 34 -8.31 23.44 -7.45
C LEU A 34 -7.04 23.56 -8.26
N GLY A 35 -6.01 22.79 -7.88
CA GLY A 35 -4.79 22.62 -8.64
C GLY A 35 -4.61 21.17 -9.07
N HIS A 36 -4.02 20.94 -10.25
CA HIS A 36 -3.78 19.61 -10.79
C HIS A 36 -2.42 19.49 -11.47
N ARG A 37 -1.77 18.32 -11.29
CA ARG A 37 -0.63 17.85 -12.09
C ARG A 37 -1.03 16.54 -12.75
N ARG A 38 -0.82 16.44 -14.06
CA ARG A 38 -1.31 15.31 -14.86
C ARG A 38 -0.17 14.40 -15.30
N LEU A 39 -0.36 13.10 -15.08
CA LEU A 39 0.26 12.02 -15.85
C LEU A 39 -0.79 11.55 -16.87
N ALA A 40 -0.50 11.70 -18.15
CA ALA A 40 -1.46 11.44 -19.20
C ALA A 40 -1.48 9.93 -19.55
N ILE A 41 -2.59 9.26 -19.26
CA ILE A 41 -2.76 7.81 -19.47
C ILE A 41 -3.96 7.55 -20.40
N LEU A 42 -5.16 8.03 -20.05
CA LEU A 42 -6.33 8.02 -20.92
C LEU A 42 -6.55 9.40 -21.52
N ASP A 43 -6.85 9.42 -22.81
CA ASP A 43 -7.10 10.62 -23.61
C ASP A 43 -6.06 11.73 -23.36
N PRO A 44 -4.79 11.53 -23.77
CA PRO A 44 -3.72 12.50 -23.50
C PRO A 44 -4.06 13.94 -23.89
N GLU A 45 -4.84 14.13 -24.96
CA GLU A 45 -5.22 15.44 -25.48
C GLU A 45 -6.44 16.04 -24.77
N GLY A 46 -7.49 15.23 -24.48
CA GLY A 46 -8.77 15.71 -23.96
C GLY A 46 -8.88 15.76 -22.43
N GLY A 47 -8.04 15.03 -21.69
CA GLY A 47 -8.14 14.85 -20.24
C GLY A 47 -7.54 15.96 -19.38
N ALA A 48 -7.47 17.21 -19.83
CA ALA A 48 -6.94 18.34 -19.06
C ALA A 48 -7.75 18.61 -17.78
N GLN A 49 -7.07 18.93 -16.67
CA GLN A 49 -7.70 19.18 -15.37
C GLN A 49 -7.10 20.44 -14.69
N PRO A 50 -7.85 21.16 -13.81
CA PRO A 50 -9.22 20.85 -13.37
C PRO A 50 -10.24 20.86 -14.51
N MET A 51 -11.13 19.85 -14.54
CA MET A 51 -12.11 19.67 -15.60
C MET A 51 -13.48 20.17 -15.15
N VAL A 52 -14.20 20.87 -16.05
CA VAL A 52 -15.56 21.33 -15.81
C VAL A 52 -16.57 20.29 -16.28
N GLY A 53 -17.59 20.06 -15.47
CA GLY A 53 -18.70 19.16 -15.80
C GLY A 53 -19.60 19.68 -16.92
N PRO A 54 -20.44 18.82 -17.48
CA PRO A 54 -21.30 19.15 -18.62
C PRO A 54 -22.28 20.29 -18.35
N ALA A 55 -22.80 20.41 -17.11
CA ALA A 55 -23.68 21.50 -16.71
C ALA A 55 -22.93 22.81 -16.35
N GLY A 56 -21.61 22.81 -16.30
CA GLY A 56 -20.80 24.00 -16.05
C GLY A 56 -20.64 24.39 -14.58
N GLY A 57 -21.26 23.68 -13.63
CA GLY A 57 -21.29 24.03 -12.21
C GLY A 57 -20.45 23.15 -11.28
N SER A 58 -19.92 22.05 -11.77
CA SER A 58 -19.07 21.12 -11.03
C SER A 58 -17.67 21.08 -11.63
N TRP A 59 -16.64 21.06 -10.78
CA TRP A 59 -15.25 21.06 -11.19
C TRP A 59 -14.48 19.94 -10.50
N LEU A 60 -13.67 19.20 -11.26
CA LEU A 60 -12.96 18.01 -10.82
C LEU A 60 -11.46 18.18 -10.90
N SER A 61 -10.75 17.77 -9.82
CA SER A 61 -9.35 17.37 -9.83
C SER A 61 -9.24 15.93 -9.37
N TYR A 62 -8.69 15.05 -10.19
CA TYR A 62 -8.77 13.60 -10.07
C TYR A 62 -7.43 12.94 -10.34
N ASN A 63 -6.97 12.15 -9.37
CA ASN A 63 -5.81 11.27 -9.44
C ASN A 63 -6.31 9.83 -9.42
N GLY A 64 -6.29 9.14 -10.54
CA GLY A 64 -6.78 7.78 -10.60
C GLY A 64 -7.18 7.33 -11.99
N GLU A 65 -7.87 6.18 -12.03
CA GLU A 65 -8.40 5.54 -13.22
C GLU A 65 -9.70 4.81 -12.87
N LEU A 66 -10.79 5.08 -13.59
CA LEU A 66 -12.02 4.29 -13.56
C LEU A 66 -11.94 3.22 -14.64
N PHE A 67 -11.72 1.98 -14.23
CA PHE A 67 -11.47 0.86 -15.14
C PHE A 67 -12.69 0.43 -15.95
N ASP A 68 -13.89 0.74 -15.48
CA ASP A 68 -15.17 0.45 -16.14
C ASP A 68 -15.86 1.69 -16.72
N HIS A 69 -15.12 2.79 -16.94
CA HIS A 69 -15.71 4.05 -17.37
C HIS A 69 -16.50 3.94 -18.70
N LEU A 70 -16.14 2.98 -19.57
CA LEU A 70 -16.88 2.75 -20.82
C LEU A 70 -18.27 2.13 -20.58
N GLU A 71 -18.37 1.21 -19.61
CA GLU A 71 -19.64 0.64 -19.15
C GLU A 71 -20.47 1.71 -18.44
N LEU A 72 -19.85 2.49 -17.58
CA LEU A 72 -20.52 3.59 -16.88
C LEU A 72 -21.08 4.64 -17.84
N ARG A 73 -20.40 4.92 -18.98
CA ARG A 73 -20.94 5.76 -20.06
C ARG A 73 -22.21 5.19 -20.67
N LYS A 74 -22.31 3.87 -20.85
CA LYS A 74 -23.55 3.23 -21.37
C LYS A 74 -24.70 3.41 -20.37
N ASP A 75 -24.44 3.27 -19.07
CA ASP A 75 -25.46 3.49 -18.03
C ASP A 75 -25.91 4.94 -17.93
N LEU A 76 -25.01 5.89 -18.21
CA LEU A 76 -25.35 7.31 -18.32
C LEU A 76 -26.23 7.63 -19.54
N GLY A 77 -26.19 6.78 -20.55
CA GLY A 77 -27.07 6.80 -21.72
C GLY A 77 -26.73 7.88 -22.74
N GLN A 78 -27.49 7.85 -23.86
CA GLN A 78 -27.28 8.75 -25.03
C GLN A 78 -27.52 10.24 -24.72
N ALA A 79 -28.23 10.57 -23.63
CA ALA A 79 -28.45 11.96 -23.22
C ALA A 79 -27.16 12.64 -22.73
N SER A 80 -26.12 11.87 -22.42
CA SER A 80 -24.80 12.37 -21.97
C SER A 80 -23.92 12.59 -23.20
N ALA A 81 -23.78 13.84 -23.64
CA ALA A 81 -22.86 14.19 -24.73
C ALA A 81 -21.42 14.33 -24.19
N PHE A 82 -20.64 13.28 -24.31
CA PHE A 82 -19.22 13.31 -23.95
C PHE A 82 -18.39 14.09 -24.98
N ARG A 83 -17.50 14.98 -24.51
CA ARG A 83 -16.61 15.80 -25.34
C ARG A 83 -15.22 15.17 -25.47
N THR A 84 -14.87 14.30 -24.53
CA THR A 84 -13.56 13.65 -24.43
C THR A 84 -13.71 12.13 -24.29
N ARG A 85 -12.62 11.40 -24.38
CA ARG A 85 -12.56 9.97 -24.08
C ARG A 85 -12.11 9.68 -22.65
N SER A 86 -11.77 10.74 -21.87
CA SER A 86 -11.24 10.62 -20.51
C SER A 86 -12.30 10.09 -19.55
N ASP A 87 -11.90 9.20 -18.66
CA ASP A 87 -12.67 8.70 -17.53
C ASP A 87 -13.03 9.82 -16.52
N ALA A 88 -12.21 10.87 -16.44
CA ALA A 88 -12.47 12.07 -15.63
C ALA A 88 -13.81 12.74 -16.04
N GLU A 89 -14.10 12.84 -17.35
CA GLU A 89 -15.37 13.34 -17.81
C GLU A 89 -16.52 12.40 -17.46
N THR A 90 -16.28 11.09 -17.53
CA THR A 90 -17.27 10.08 -17.11
C THR A 90 -17.63 10.22 -15.64
N LEU A 91 -16.62 10.43 -14.78
CA LEU A 91 -16.83 10.69 -13.35
C LEU A 91 -17.68 11.94 -13.12
N LEU A 92 -17.43 13.04 -13.84
CA LEU A 92 -18.22 14.27 -13.74
C LEU A 92 -19.68 14.06 -14.14
N HIS A 93 -19.92 13.37 -15.26
CA HIS A 93 -21.30 13.02 -15.66
C HIS A 93 -22.01 12.14 -14.63
N ALA A 94 -21.31 11.15 -14.06
CA ALA A 94 -21.84 10.31 -13.00
C ALA A 94 -22.16 11.13 -11.74
N TRP A 95 -21.27 12.05 -11.38
CA TRP A 95 -21.46 12.94 -10.24
C TRP A 95 -22.65 13.88 -10.41
N GLU A 96 -22.78 14.55 -11.55
CA GLU A 96 -23.90 15.47 -11.82
C GLU A 96 -25.25 14.74 -11.86
N ARG A 97 -25.25 13.46 -12.25
CA ARG A 97 -26.46 12.65 -12.31
C ARG A 97 -26.86 12.06 -10.95
N TRP A 98 -25.90 11.55 -10.18
CA TRP A 98 -26.18 10.74 -8.98
C TRP A 98 -25.62 11.35 -7.68
N GLY A 99 -24.74 12.32 -7.75
CA GLY A 99 -24.08 12.89 -6.55
C GLY A 99 -23.35 11.82 -5.76
N LEU A 100 -23.62 11.72 -4.46
CA LEU A 100 -23.03 10.70 -3.57
C LEU A 100 -23.47 9.26 -3.93
N ASP A 101 -24.61 9.07 -4.56
CA ASP A 101 -25.08 7.76 -5.03
C ASP A 101 -24.29 7.24 -6.25
N ALA A 102 -23.32 8.00 -6.76
CA ALA A 102 -22.36 7.54 -7.75
C ALA A 102 -21.36 6.53 -7.18
N PHE A 103 -20.97 6.63 -5.88
CA PHE A 103 -19.91 5.80 -5.30
C PHE A 103 -20.04 4.30 -5.56
N PRO A 104 -21.19 3.63 -5.37
CA PRO A 104 -21.33 2.20 -5.64
C PRO A 104 -21.13 1.81 -7.11
N ARG A 105 -21.05 2.79 -8.02
CA ARG A 105 -20.89 2.60 -9.48
C ARG A 105 -19.48 2.92 -9.97
N LEU A 106 -18.60 3.38 -9.08
CA LEU A 106 -17.24 3.77 -9.43
C LEU A 106 -16.28 2.61 -9.17
N HIS A 107 -15.87 1.92 -10.22
CA HIS A 107 -14.91 0.82 -10.14
C HIS A 107 -13.56 1.29 -10.65
N GLY A 108 -12.61 1.45 -9.75
CA GLY A 108 -11.28 1.96 -10.08
C GLY A 108 -10.40 2.25 -8.87
N GLN A 109 -9.27 2.85 -9.14
CA GLN A 109 -8.36 3.40 -8.14
C GLN A 109 -8.41 4.92 -8.23
N TYR A 110 -8.80 5.60 -7.15
CA TYR A 110 -9.02 7.04 -7.23
C TYR A 110 -8.83 7.81 -5.93
N ALA A 111 -8.41 9.06 -6.11
CA ALA A 111 -8.57 10.14 -5.15
C ALA A 111 -9.01 11.38 -5.92
N PHE A 112 -10.13 11.99 -5.55
CA PHE A 112 -10.62 13.15 -6.26
C PHE A 112 -11.16 14.25 -5.35
N ALA A 113 -11.20 15.44 -5.91
CA ALA A 113 -11.88 16.61 -5.37
C ALA A 113 -12.90 17.11 -6.38
N ILE A 114 -14.15 17.28 -5.96
CA ILE A 114 -15.20 17.94 -6.73
C ILE A 114 -15.65 19.19 -5.99
N TYR A 115 -15.58 20.34 -6.66
CA TYR A 115 -16.13 21.61 -6.17
C TYR A 115 -17.42 21.94 -6.93
N GLU A 116 -18.51 22.10 -6.20
CA GLU A 116 -19.82 22.51 -6.71
C GLU A 116 -20.01 24.02 -6.44
N GLU A 117 -19.91 24.80 -7.49
CA GLU A 117 -19.88 26.27 -7.40
C GLU A 117 -21.17 26.84 -6.80
N ALA A 118 -22.33 26.44 -7.29
CA ALA A 118 -23.62 26.95 -6.84
C ALA A 118 -23.95 26.61 -5.37
N ARG A 119 -23.37 25.52 -4.86
CA ARG A 119 -23.57 25.06 -3.47
C ARG A 119 -22.44 25.46 -2.53
N HIS A 120 -21.36 26.03 -3.05
CA HIS A 120 -20.12 26.27 -2.33
C HIS A 120 -19.68 25.03 -1.52
N ARG A 121 -19.77 23.84 -2.16
CA ARG A 121 -19.50 22.54 -1.56
C ARG A 121 -18.28 21.91 -2.20
N LEU A 122 -17.34 21.48 -1.38
CA LEU A 122 -16.19 20.67 -1.78
C LEU A 122 -16.41 19.24 -1.28
N VAL A 123 -16.23 18.27 -2.18
CA VAL A 123 -16.23 16.85 -1.83
C VAL A 123 -14.87 16.27 -2.18
N LEU A 124 -14.22 15.62 -1.20
CA LEU A 124 -13.02 14.82 -1.37
C LEU A 124 -13.40 13.36 -1.24
N ALA A 125 -12.86 12.48 -2.07
CA ALA A 125 -13.14 11.05 -1.97
C ALA A 125 -11.89 10.22 -2.26
N ARG A 126 -11.79 9.06 -1.60
CA ARG A 126 -10.70 8.10 -1.78
C ARG A 126 -11.26 6.72 -2.06
N ASP A 127 -10.64 5.99 -2.98
CA ASP A 127 -11.09 4.66 -3.41
C ASP A 127 -11.26 3.66 -2.25
N PRO A 128 -12.04 2.59 -2.45
CA PRO A 128 -12.38 1.61 -1.42
C PRO A 128 -11.20 1.04 -0.63
N LEU A 129 -10.05 0.82 -1.27
CA LEU A 129 -8.87 0.21 -0.65
C LEU A 129 -7.74 1.20 -0.36
N GLY A 130 -7.93 2.49 -0.77
CA GLY A 130 -6.95 3.55 -0.55
C GLY A 130 -5.70 3.42 -1.43
N ILE A 131 -5.86 2.91 -2.67
CA ILE A 131 -4.78 2.75 -3.64
C ILE A 131 -4.16 4.11 -3.97
N LYS A 132 -4.99 5.13 -4.19
CA LYS A 132 -4.52 6.49 -4.41
C LYS A 132 -4.51 7.30 -3.10
N PRO A 133 -3.42 8.01 -2.78
CA PRO A 133 -3.31 8.79 -1.56
C PRO A 133 -4.10 10.12 -1.65
N LEU A 134 -4.69 10.50 -0.52
CA LEU A 134 -5.33 11.81 -0.33
C LEU A 134 -5.13 12.28 1.10
N TYR A 135 -4.56 13.48 1.26
CA TYR A 135 -4.31 14.13 2.54
C TYR A 135 -5.09 15.43 2.64
N TRP A 136 -5.41 15.80 3.88
CA TRP A 136 -6.10 17.05 4.17
C TRP A 136 -5.62 17.66 5.49
N ALA A 137 -5.81 18.97 5.64
CA ALA A 137 -5.52 19.71 6.87
C ALA A 137 -6.47 20.90 7.01
N ARG A 138 -6.68 21.38 8.24
CA ARG A 138 -7.39 22.62 8.53
C ARG A 138 -6.43 23.65 9.14
N ALA A 139 -6.34 24.81 8.53
CA ALA A 139 -5.48 25.89 9.00
C ALA A 139 -6.18 27.23 8.84
N GLY A 140 -6.34 27.99 9.93
CA GLY A 140 -6.89 29.35 9.86
C GLY A 140 -8.28 29.48 9.22
N GLY A 141 -9.14 28.43 9.34
CA GLY A 141 -10.46 28.40 8.71
C GLY A 141 -10.46 27.91 7.25
N THR A 142 -9.29 27.60 6.69
CA THR A 142 -9.11 27.03 5.35
C THR A 142 -8.97 25.52 5.43
N LEU A 143 -9.64 24.78 4.54
CA LEU A 143 -9.41 23.36 4.29
C LEU A 143 -8.41 23.25 3.15
N LEU A 144 -7.31 22.53 3.39
CA LEU A 144 -6.27 22.21 2.42
C LEU A 144 -6.34 20.72 2.10
N PHE A 145 -6.04 20.34 0.87
CA PHE A 145 -5.93 18.93 0.48
C PHE A 145 -4.92 18.73 -0.65
N ALA A 146 -4.35 17.54 -0.72
CA ALA A 146 -3.43 17.15 -1.79
C ALA A 146 -3.18 15.63 -1.82
N SER A 147 -2.63 15.13 -2.91
CA SER A 147 -2.13 13.74 -2.99
C SER A 147 -0.86 13.49 -2.16
N GLN A 148 -0.16 14.55 -1.73
CA GLN A 148 1.05 14.46 -0.90
C GLN A 148 1.05 15.53 0.19
N PRO A 149 1.54 15.24 1.43
CA PRO A 149 1.65 16.22 2.50
C PRO A 149 2.50 17.43 2.14
N THR A 150 3.54 17.24 1.32
CA THR A 150 4.45 18.31 0.86
C THR A 150 3.73 19.45 0.14
N ALA A 151 2.67 19.15 -0.59
CA ALA A 151 1.86 20.17 -1.25
C ALA A 151 1.05 20.99 -0.22
N ILE A 152 0.54 20.37 0.84
CA ILE A 152 -0.13 21.08 1.94
C ILE A 152 0.86 22.00 2.66
N LEU A 153 2.08 21.52 2.94
CA LEU A 153 3.13 22.33 3.56
C LEU A 153 3.53 23.53 2.70
N ALA A 154 3.57 23.35 1.38
CA ALA A 154 3.87 24.45 0.44
C ALA A 154 2.83 25.58 0.44
N SER A 155 1.67 25.38 1.07
CA SER A 155 0.71 26.46 1.32
C SER A 155 1.23 27.52 2.30
N GLY A 156 2.23 27.18 3.13
CA GLY A 156 2.73 28.04 4.23
C GLY A 156 1.74 28.22 5.39
N LEU A 157 0.59 27.55 5.36
CA LEU A 157 -0.43 27.64 6.41
C LEU A 157 -0.29 26.54 7.48
N VAL A 158 0.45 25.48 7.18
CA VAL A 158 0.74 24.36 8.10
C VAL A 158 2.25 24.28 8.30
N THR A 159 2.67 24.27 9.56
CA THR A 159 4.09 24.12 9.92
C THR A 159 4.52 22.67 9.80
N ALA A 160 5.73 22.42 9.32
CA ALA A 160 6.31 21.10 9.27
C ALA A 160 6.77 20.66 10.66
N GLU A 161 5.95 19.91 11.37
CA GLU A 161 6.28 19.28 12.65
C GLU A 161 6.16 17.76 12.53
N LEU A 162 7.16 17.04 13.03
CA LEU A 162 7.13 15.57 13.08
C LEU A 162 6.06 15.09 14.07
N ASP A 163 5.26 14.11 13.67
CA ASP A 163 4.32 13.44 14.55
C ASP A 163 5.00 12.26 15.29
N PRO A 164 5.17 12.30 16.63
CA PRO A 164 5.78 11.21 17.40
C PRO A 164 5.01 9.89 17.26
N ALA A 165 3.67 9.93 17.15
CA ALA A 165 2.86 8.73 16.93
C ALA A 165 3.20 8.07 15.60
N ALA A 166 3.48 8.86 14.55
CA ALA A 166 3.93 8.33 13.26
C ALA A 166 5.31 7.67 13.35
N VAL A 167 6.23 8.16 14.19
CA VAL A 167 7.54 7.53 14.42
C VAL A 167 7.39 6.15 15.03
N THR A 168 6.63 6.03 16.12
CA THR A 168 6.36 4.75 16.80
C THR A 168 5.61 3.79 15.88
N SER A 169 4.59 4.27 15.19
CA SER A 169 3.81 3.47 14.22
C SER A 169 4.69 2.97 13.07
N HIS A 170 5.59 3.80 12.54
CA HIS A 170 6.52 3.39 11.49
C HIS A 170 7.46 2.27 11.95
N LEU A 171 8.01 2.37 13.13
CA LEU A 171 8.89 1.33 13.67
C LEU A 171 8.13 0.02 13.91
N SER A 172 6.87 0.08 14.36
CA SER A 172 6.02 -1.10 14.56
C SER A 172 5.48 -1.66 13.24
N PHE A 173 4.95 -0.81 12.35
CA PHE A 173 4.12 -1.19 11.20
C PHE A 173 4.62 -0.67 9.86
N ARG A 174 5.75 0.05 9.84
CA ARG A 174 6.42 0.60 8.64
C ARG A 174 5.76 1.85 8.04
N TYR A 175 4.62 2.30 8.54
CA TYR A 175 3.96 3.52 8.06
C TYR A 175 3.13 4.17 9.18
N PRO A 176 2.76 5.46 9.06
CA PRO A 176 1.79 6.09 9.96
C PRO A 176 0.41 5.46 9.78
N LEU A 177 -0.13 4.86 10.84
CA LEU A 177 -1.39 4.12 10.82
C LEU A 177 -2.60 5.07 10.82
N GLY A 178 -3.73 4.59 10.28
CA GLY A 178 -5.02 5.28 10.32
C GLY A 178 -5.04 6.53 9.45
N ASP A 179 -5.47 7.64 10.03
CA ASP A 179 -5.51 8.95 9.37
C ASP A 179 -4.27 9.82 9.63
N HIS A 180 -3.23 9.27 10.27
CA HIS A 180 -1.99 10.00 10.54
C HIS A 180 -1.11 10.14 9.28
N SER A 181 -0.30 11.19 9.29
CA SER A 181 0.81 11.37 8.36
C SER A 181 2.11 11.59 9.16
N TRP A 182 3.22 11.78 8.48
CA TRP A 182 4.49 12.17 9.12
C TRP A 182 4.46 13.56 9.76
N TYR A 183 3.48 14.37 9.39
CA TYR A 183 3.37 15.76 9.78
C TYR A 183 2.16 15.97 10.67
N ARG A 184 2.37 16.53 11.86
CA ARG A 184 1.31 16.86 12.80
C ARG A 184 0.29 17.78 12.16
N GLY A 185 -1.01 17.47 12.30
CA GLY A 185 -2.10 18.26 11.76
C GLY A 185 -2.37 18.07 10.26
N ILE A 186 -1.64 17.18 9.58
CA ILE A 186 -1.97 16.72 8.23
C ILE A 186 -2.49 15.28 8.33
N HIS A 187 -3.72 15.06 7.89
CA HIS A 187 -4.43 13.79 7.99
C HIS A 187 -4.54 13.10 6.63
N ALA A 188 -4.43 11.78 6.61
CA ALA A 188 -4.83 10.98 5.46
C ALA A 188 -6.35 10.78 5.47
N LEU A 189 -7.02 10.91 4.31
CA LEU A 189 -8.41 10.48 4.20
C LEU A 189 -8.43 8.94 4.16
N ALA A 190 -9.24 8.33 5.02
CA ALA A 190 -9.29 6.87 5.13
C ALA A 190 -9.79 6.19 3.83
N PRO A 191 -9.35 4.95 3.52
CA PRO A 191 -9.90 4.17 2.39
C PRO A 191 -11.42 4.06 2.44
N GLY A 192 -12.09 4.10 1.27
CA GLY A 192 -13.53 3.96 1.16
C GLY A 192 -14.34 5.08 1.83
N THR A 193 -13.72 6.26 2.06
CA THR A 193 -14.40 7.39 2.68
C THR A 193 -14.42 8.63 1.78
N HIS A 194 -15.38 9.50 2.05
CA HIS A 194 -15.45 10.83 1.47
C HIS A 194 -15.58 11.90 2.55
N LEU A 195 -15.07 13.08 2.25
CA LEU A 195 -15.17 14.28 3.08
C LEU A 195 -16.00 15.32 2.36
N VAL A 196 -17.02 15.86 3.02
CA VAL A 196 -17.84 16.98 2.52
C VAL A 196 -17.53 18.22 3.34
N ALA A 197 -17.13 19.30 2.65
CA ALA A 197 -16.93 20.60 3.26
C ALA A 197 -17.93 21.62 2.69
N SER A 198 -18.75 22.22 3.55
CA SER A 198 -19.73 23.24 3.20
C SER A 198 -20.09 24.10 4.41
N GLY A 199 -20.29 25.41 4.23
CA GLY A 199 -20.69 26.31 5.30
C GLY A 199 -19.71 26.32 6.51
N GLY A 200 -18.42 26.03 6.31
CA GLY A 200 -17.40 25.94 7.37
C GLY A 200 -17.41 24.63 8.16
N ARG A 201 -18.31 23.71 7.85
CA ARG A 201 -18.38 22.36 8.43
C ARG A 201 -17.63 21.37 7.56
N VAL A 202 -17.08 20.34 8.18
CA VAL A 202 -16.42 19.21 7.53
C VAL A 202 -17.01 17.94 8.10
N GLU A 203 -17.53 17.08 7.23
CA GLU A 203 -18.11 15.79 7.58
C GLU A 203 -17.40 14.69 6.81
N ILE A 204 -17.02 13.60 7.48
CA ILE A 204 -16.39 12.42 6.86
C ILE A 204 -17.34 11.24 7.02
N SER A 205 -17.59 10.53 5.93
CA SER A 205 -18.47 9.36 5.91
C SER A 205 -17.89 8.24 5.05
N ALA A 206 -18.15 7.00 5.42
CA ALA A 206 -17.82 5.85 4.59
C ALA A 206 -18.80 5.74 3.41
N HIS A 207 -18.27 5.42 2.24
CA HIS A 207 -19.08 5.08 1.07
C HIS A 207 -18.84 3.62 0.63
N TRP A 208 -17.87 2.97 1.23
CA TRP A 208 -17.59 1.55 1.03
C TRP A 208 -17.16 0.91 2.35
N ALA A 209 -17.46 -0.38 2.51
CA ALA A 209 -17.01 -1.21 3.62
C ALA A 209 -16.79 -2.63 3.13
N PHE A 210 -15.92 -3.38 3.82
CA PHE A 210 -15.73 -4.80 3.50
C PHE A 210 -17.06 -5.55 3.59
N PRO A 211 -17.41 -6.36 2.55
CA PRO A 211 -18.62 -7.16 2.59
C PRO A 211 -18.58 -8.17 3.76
N GLY A 212 -19.74 -8.56 4.27
CA GLY A 212 -19.83 -9.66 5.20
C GLY A 212 -19.37 -10.98 4.58
N PRO A 213 -18.95 -11.98 5.38
CA PRO A 213 -18.59 -13.29 4.85
C PRO A 213 -19.79 -13.90 4.13
N GLY A 214 -19.54 -14.49 2.96
CA GLY A 214 -20.57 -15.17 2.17
C GLY A 214 -21.02 -16.46 2.84
N ARG A 215 -22.17 -16.99 2.39
CA ARG A 215 -22.78 -18.19 2.95
C ARG A 215 -22.33 -19.50 2.30
N ALA A 216 -21.75 -19.44 1.11
CA ALA A 216 -21.38 -20.62 0.34
C ALA A 216 -19.91 -20.57 -0.08
N PRO A 217 -19.06 -21.47 0.45
CA PRO A 217 -17.67 -21.58 0.02
C PRO A 217 -17.58 -21.97 -1.46
N ALA A 218 -16.49 -21.56 -2.12
CA ALA A 218 -16.25 -21.85 -3.53
C ALA A 218 -16.04 -23.35 -3.79
N GLY A 219 -15.49 -24.09 -2.81
CA GLY A 219 -15.29 -25.53 -2.87
C GLY A 219 -14.54 -25.98 -4.13
N GLU A 220 -14.98 -27.07 -4.77
CA GLU A 220 -14.36 -27.63 -5.99
C GLU A 220 -14.30 -26.65 -7.18
N ARG A 221 -15.07 -25.57 -7.15
CA ARG A 221 -15.07 -24.54 -8.20
C ARG A 221 -14.14 -23.35 -7.89
N ALA A 222 -13.43 -23.39 -6.77
CA ALA A 222 -12.62 -22.26 -6.30
C ALA A 222 -11.61 -21.77 -7.35
N ALA A 223 -10.84 -22.66 -7.95
CA ALA A 223 -9.83 -22.30 -8.95
C ALA A 223 -10.45 -21.66 -10.21
N GLY A 224 -11.54 -22.23 -10.72
CA GLY A 224 -12.23 -21.72 -11.92
C GLY A 224 -12.86 -20.34 -11.69
N ARG A 225 -13.49 -20.12 -10.52
CA ARG A 225 -14.06 -18.84 -10.15
C ARG A 225 -12.97 -17.78 -9.98
N LEU A 226 -11.90 -18.14 -9.26
CA LEU A 226 -10.78 -17.22 -9.06
C LEU A 226 -10.13 -16.82 -10.39
N ARG A 227 -9.93 -17.79 -11.32
CA ARG A 227 -9.41 -17.49 -12.65
C ARG A 227 -10.29 -16.50 -13.41
N ALA A 228 -11.59 -16.73 -13.43
CA ALA A 228 -12.52 -15.86 -14.14
C ALA A 228 -12.50 -14.43 -13.58
N GLY A 229 -12.72 -14.28 -12.27
CA GLY A 229 -12.74 -12.96 -11.61
C GLY A 229 -11.41 -12.23 -11.74
N PHE A 230 -10.28 -12.93 -11.56
CA PHE A 230 -8.95 -12.33 -11.69
C PHE A 230 -8.60 -11.95 -13.12
N SER A 231 -8.94 -12.78 -14.11
CA SER A 231 -8.71 -12.46 -15.54
C SER A 231 -9.51 -11.21 -15.95
N ASP A 232 -10.72 -11.07 -15.44
CA ASP A 232 -11.54 -9.86 -15.65
C ASP A 232 -10.91 -8.63 -14.97
N ALA A 233 -10.39 -8.77 -13.76
CA ALA A 233 -9.68 -7.69 -13.05
C ALA A 233 -8.45 -7.23 -13.83
N VAL A 234 -7.63 -8.16 -14.32
CA VAL A 234 -6.47 -7.83 -15.17
C VAL A 234 -6.91 -7.14 -16.45
N ARG A 235 -7.92 -7.68 -17.16
CA ARG A 235 -8.42 -7.10 -18.41
C ARG A 235 -8.90 -5.66 -18.23
N ARG A 236 -9.62 -5.35 -17.15
CA ARG A 236 -10.04 -3.96 -16.83
C ARG A 236 -8.84 -3.04 -16.62
N GLN A 237 -7.81 -3.52 -15.90
CA GLN A 237 -6.63 -2.71 -15.58
C GLN A 237 -5.60 -2.59 -16.72
N LEU A 238 -5.81 -3.30 -17.83
CA LEU A 238 -5.05 -3.09 -19.08
C LEU A 238 -5.57 -1.88 -19.89
N LEU A 239 -6.70 -1.30 -19.54
CA LEU A 239 -7.26 -0.13 -20.22
C LEU A 239 -6.28 1.05 -20.14
N SER A 240 -5.73 1.47 -21.29
CA SER A 240 -4.75 2.53 -21.37
C SER A 240 -4.53 2.98 -22.81
N ASP A 241 -4.35 4.29 -23.04
CA ASP A 241 -3.92 4.84 -24.34
C ASP A 241 -2.37 4.93 -24.44
N VAL A 242 -1.64 4.52 -23.38
CA VAL A 242 -0.18 4.51 -23.30
C VAL A 242 0.35 3.10 -23.01
N PRO A 243 1.64 2.82 -23.28
CA PRO A 243 2.18 1.49 -23.05
C PRO A 243 2.09 1.05 -21.58
N VAL A 244 1.67 -0.22 -21.37
CA VAL A 244 1.57 -0.90 -20.09
C VAL A 244 2.66 -1.97 -19.96
N GLY A 245 3.26 -2.08 -18.78
CA GLY A 245 4.19 -3.13 -18.41
C GLY A 245 3.79 -3.79 -17.09
N ALA A 246 4.65 -4.67 -16.58
CA ALA A 246 4.44 -5.32 -15.29
C ALA A 246 5.76 -5.54 -14.55
N PHE A 247 5.73 -5.45 -13.23
CA PHE A 247 6.77 -6.03 -12.38
C PHE A 247 6.70 -7.56 -12.44
N LEU A 248 7.85 -8.22 -12.57
CA LEU A 248 7.94 -9.67 -12.66
C LEU A 248 9.09 -10.18 -11.78
N SER A 249 8.77 -10.73 -10.62
CA SER A 249 9.74 -11.35 -9.71
C SER A 249 9.94 -12.86 -9.99
N GLY A 250 9.17 -13.45 -10.90
CA GLY A 250 9.12 -14.90 -11.09
C GLY A 250 8.34 -15.65 -10.01
N GLY A 251 7.79 -14.95 -9.01
CA GLY A 251 6.86 -15.49 -8.03
C GLY A 251 5.45 -15.70 -8.59
N LEU A 252 4.60 -16.42 -7.85
CA LEU A 252 3.25 -16.79 -8.28
C LEU A 252 2.42 -15.57 -8.72
N ASP A 253 2.35 -14.54 -7.87
CA ASP A 253 1.46 -13.39 -8.05
C ASP A 253 1.79 -12.60 -9.32
N SER A 254 3.07 -12.20 -9.47
CA SER A 254 3.52 -11.44 -10.64
C SER A 254 3.43 -12.27 -11.94
N SER A 255 3.74 -13.56 -11.87
CA SER A 255 3.64 -14.45 -13.02
C SER A 255 2.20 -14.66 -13.47
N THR A 256 1.26 -14.74 -12.54
CA THR A 256 -0.18 -14.85 -12.82
C THR A 256 -0.71 -13.59 -13.52
N ILE A 257 -0.29 -12.39 -13.10
CA ILE A 257 -0.65 -11.13 -13.77
C ILE A 257 -0.20 -11.14 -15.23
N VAL A 258 1.08 -11.48 -15.47
CA VAL A 258 1.64 -11.47 -16.83
C VAL A 258 0.97 -12.51 -17.72
N LEU A 259 0.68 -13.71 -17.18
CA LEU A 259 -0.06 -14.75 -17.90
C LEU A 259 -1.49 -14.30 -18.24
N ALA A 260 -2.24 -13.78 -17.26
CA ALA A 260 -3.60 -13.30 -17.48
C ALA A 260 -3.66 -12.12 -18.48
N ALA A 261 -2.67 -11.23 -18.44
CA ALA A 261 -2.56 -10.13 -19.40
C ALA A 261 -2.27 -10.63 -20.82
N ARG A 262 -1.37 -11.62 -20.97
CA ARG A 262 -1.11 -12.28 -22.27
C ARG A 262 -2.39 -12.95 -22.81
N ASP A 263 -3.12 -13.68 -21.96
CA ASP A 263 -4.36 -14.35 -22.34
C ASP A 263 -5.48 -13.33 -22.73
N ALA A 264 -5.42 -12.12 -22.20
CA ALA A 264 -6.23 -10.97 -22.62
C ALA A 264 -5.72 -10.28 -23.93
N GLY A 265 -4.65 -10.81 -24.54
CA GLY A 265 -4.08 -10.28 -25.79
C GLY A 265 -3.09 -9.13 -25.62
N ALA A 266 -2.67 -8.81 -24.38
CA ALA A 266 -1.71 -7.74 -24.14
C ALA A 266 -0.26 -8.24 -24.33
N ASN A 267 0.56 -7.41 -24.99
CA ASN A 267 2.00 -7.65 -25.13
C ASN A 267 2.75 -6.77 -24.11
N LEU A 268 2.92 -7.27 -22.88
CA LEU A 268 3.56 -6.53 -21.81
C LEU A 268 5.08 -6.56 -21.92
N ARG A 269 5.70 -5.42 -21.54
CA ARG A 269 7.09 -5.38 -21.11
C ARG A 269 7.17 -5.73 -19.63
N THR A 270 8.18 -6.51 -19.24
CA THR A 270 8.34 -6.95 -17.84
C THR A 270 9.66 -6.48 -17.26
N TYR A 271 9.66 -6.20 -15.96
CA TYR A 271 10.78 -5.61 -15.25
C TYR A 271 11.03 -6.36 -13.95
N ALA A 272 12.30 -6.71 -13.70
CA ALA A 272 12.74 -7.37 -12.47
C ALA A 272 13.93 -6.65 -11.86
N VAL A 273 14.08 -6.73 -10.55
CA VAL A 273 15.23 -6.22 -9.81
C VAL A 273 15.77 -7.29 -8.88
N GLY A 274 17.09 -7.41 -8.82
CA GLY A 274 17.82 -8.26 -7.88
C GLY A 274 18.81 -7.43 -7.07
N PHE A 275 19.41 -8.05 -6.05
CA PHE A 275 20.39 -7.42 -5.17
C PHE A 275 21.70 -8.16 -5.20
N SER A 276 22.82 -7.43 -5.30
CA SER A 276 24.15 -8.02 -5.15
C SER A 276 24.37 -8.48 -3.71
N GLY A 277 24.86 -9.72 -3.55
CA GLY A 277 25.03 -10.35 -2.23
C GLY A 277 23.74 -10.83 -1.57
N GLY A 278 22.63 -10.92 -2.31
CA GLY A 278 21.39 -11.55 -1.85
C GLY A 278 21.43 -13.07 -1.99
N ASP A 279 20.76 -13.78 -1.08
CA ASP A 279 20.71 -15.26 -1.06
C ASP A 279 19.76 -15.85 -2.11
N VAL A 280 18.90 -15.06 -2.74
CA VAL A 280 17.85 -15.53 -3.66
C VAL A 280 18.06 -14.92 -5.05
N ASP A 281 18.20 -15.77 -6.06
CA ASP A 281 18.24 -15.35 -7.47
C ASP A 281 16.83 -15.19 -8.05
N GLU A 282 16.16 -14.09 -7.68
CA GLU A 282 14.84 -13.75 -8.23
C GLU A 282 14.90 -13.44 -9.74
N LEU A 283 16.06 -12.99 -10.25
CA LEU A 283 16.20 -12.66 -11.66
C LEU A 283 16.14 -13.91 -12.53
N ALA A 284 16.71 -15.03 -12.09
CA ALA A 284 16.63 -16.30 -12.83
C ALA A 284 15.18 -16.79 -12.96
N ALA A 285 14.40 -16.68 -11.88
CA ALA A 285 12.98 -17.05 -11.88
C ALA A 285 12.15 -16.12 -12.80
N ALA A 286 12.40 -14.82 -12.74
CA ALA A 286 11.74 -13.84 -13.61
C ALA A 286 12.07 -14.08 -15.09
N ARG A 287 13.32 -14.35 -15.42
CA ARG A 287 13.79 -14.63 -16.79
C ARG A 287 13.15 -15.87 -17.38
N GLU A 288 12.99 -16.94 -16.60
CA GLU A 288 12.31 -18.14 -17.09
C GLU A 288 10.83 -17.86 -17.40
N VAL A 289 10.10 -17.20 -16.51
CA VAL A 289 8.69 -16.85 -16.75
C VAL A 289 8.57 -15.91 -17.96
N SER A 290 9.43 -14.91 -18.04
CA SER A 290 9.49 -13.99 -19.17
C SER A 290 9.70 -14.71 -20.50
N THR A 291 10.66 -15.65 -20.55
CA THR A 291 10.95 -16.46 -21.75
C THR A 291 9.75 -17.32 -22.14
N MET A 292 9.12 -17.97 -21.15
CA MET A 292 7.94 -18.81 -21.38
C MET A 292 6.74 -17.99 -21.90
N LEU A 293 6.55 -16.77 -21.38
CA LEU A 293 5.42 -15.91 -21.76
C LEU A 293 5.73 -15.02 -22.97
N GLY A 294 6.99 -15.00 -23.45
CA GLY A 294 7.42 -14.23 -24.62
C GLY A 294 7.46 -12.72 -24.40
N THR A 295 7.69 -12.26 -23.17
CA THR A 295 7.70 -10.83 -22.86
C THR A 295 9.06 -10.17 -23.14
N ALA A 296 9.07 -8.89 -23.51
CA ALA A 296 10.29 -8.08 -23.53
C ALA A 296 10.71 -7.74 -22.09
N HIS A 297 11.75 -8.42 -21.59
CA HIS A 297 12.17 -8.37 -20.19
C HIS A 297 13.39 -7.50 -19.96
N ARG A 298 13.38 -6.71 -18.89
CA ARG A 298 14.54 -5.95 -18.41
C ARG A 298 14.82 -6.25 -16.95
N GLU A 299 16.09 -6.38 -16.63
CA GLU A 299 16.59 -6.67 -15.28
C GLU A 299 17.48 -5.52 -14.79
N VAL A 300 17.39 -5.27 -13.47
CA VAL A 300 18.27 -4.33 -12.76
C VAL A 300 18.90 -5.07 -11.60
N LEU A 301 20.21 -5.02 -11.49
CA LEU A 301 20.94 -5.54 -10.32
C LEU A 301 21.42 -4.36 -9.50
N LEU A 302 20.97 -4.26 -8.25
CA LEU A 302 21.31 -3.16 -7.36
C LEU A 302 22.41 -3.57 -6.39
N GLY A 303 23.47 -2.75 -6.34
CA GLY A 303 24.48 -2.79 -5.30
C GLY A 303 24.12 -1.90 -4.10
N PRO A 304 24.90 -1.99 -3.00
CA PRO A 304 24.68 -1.20 -1.80
C PRO A 304 24.78 0.32 -2.04
N GLU A 305 25.70 0.77 -2.90
CA GLU A 305 25.92 2.20 -3.18
C GLU A 305 24.75 2.77 -4.00
N GLU A 306 24.36 2.12 -5.09
CA GLU A 306 23.20 2.52 -5.90
C GLU A 306 21.91 2.52 -5.09
N TYR A 307 21.78 1.55 -4.19
CA TYR A 307 20.64 1.50 -3.28
C TYR A 307 20.63 2.70 -2.34
N PHE A 308 21.77 3.02 -1.71
CA PHE A 308 21.84 4.12 -0.75
C PHE A 308 21.61 5.48 -1.44
N ASP A 309 22.16 5.70 -2.63
CA ASP A 309 21.93 6.91 -3.42
C ASP A 309 20.46 7.01 -3.85
N GLY A 310 19.85 5.91 -4.26
CA GLY A 310 18.42 5.82 -4.55
C GLY A 310 17.56 6.14 -3.32
N MET A 311 17.96 5.67 -2.13
CA MET A 311 17.31 5.99 -0.87
C MET A 311 17.32 7.49 -0.58
N VAL A 312 18.47 8.14 -0.68
CA VAL A 312 18.61 9.59 -0.44
C VAL A 312 17.77 10.39 -1.44
N ARG A 313 17.82 10.02 -2.72
CA ARG A 313 17.00 10.67 -3.77
C ARG A 313 15.51 10.54 -3.51
N LEU A 314 15.03 9.34 -3.21
CA LEU A 314 13.60 9.10 -2.99
C LEU A 314 13.10 9.80 -1.72
N ILE A 315 13.87 9.81 -0.64
CA ILE A 315 13.59 10.61 0.57
C ILE A 315 13.48 12.10 0.20
N GLY A 316 14.39 12.61 -0.63
CA GLY A 316 14.37 13.99 -1.10
C GLY A 316 13.09 14.35 -1.86
N LEU A 317 12.63 13.46 -2.75
CA LEU A 317 11.39 13.65 -3.52
C LEU A 317 10.13 13.56 -2.64
N LYS A 318 10.10 12.61 -1.70
CA LYS A 318 8.96 12.41 -0.79
C LYS A 318 8.92 13.43 0.34
N ARG A 319 10.08 13.93 0.78
CA ARG A 319 10.27 14.69 2.04
C ARG A 319 9.67 13.95 3.23
N ALA A 320 9.78 12.63 3.25
CA ALA A 320 9.24 11.75 4.27
C ALA A 320 10.10 10.47 4.34
N PRO A 321 10.09 9.75 5.46
CA PRO A 321 10.73 8.45 5.55
C PRO A 321 10.18 7.47 4.51
N LEU A 322 11.03 6.55 4.07
CA LEU A 322 10.62 5.39 3.29
C LEU A 322 9.87 4.43 4.20
N LEU A 323 8.90 3.72 3.66
CA LEU A 323 8.07 2.82 4.45
C LEU A 323 8.78 1.47 4.71
N VAL A 324 9.42 0.95 3.66
CA VAL A 324 10.15 -0.32 3.71
C VAL A 324 11.42 -0.24 2.86
N PRO A 325 12.43 -1.10 3.13
CA PRO A 325 13.69 -1.07 2.38
C PRO A 325 13.52 -1.25 0.87
N ASN A 326 12.64 -2.12 0.43
CA ASN A 326 12.44 -2.40 -1.00
C ASN A 326 11.70 -1.29 -1.77
N GLU A 327 11.24 -0.23 -1.11
CA GLU A 327 10.68 0.95 -1.78
C GLU A 327 11.69 1.61 -2.73
N VAL A 328 12.98 1.60 -2.35
CA VAL A 328 14.07 2.09 -3.21
C VAL A 328 14.19 1.27 -4.48
N ALA A 329 14.10 -0.05 -4.37
CA ALA A 329 14.19 -0.93 -5.54
C ALA A 329 13.01 -0.73 -6.50
N VAL A 330 11.78 -0.56 -5.96
CA VAL A 330 10.60 -0.22 -6.77
C VAL A 330 10.78 1.11 -7.49
N PHE A 331 11.32 2.13 -6.81
CA PHE A 331 11.60 3.43 -7.41
C PHE A 331 12.61 3.34 -8.56
N LEU A 332 13.79 2.75 -8.31
CA LEU A 332 14.86 2.64 -9.32
C LEU A 332 14.41 1.78 -10.52
N LEU A 333 13.68 0.69 -10.28
CA LEU A 333 13.12 -0.12 -11.35
C LEU A 333 12.07 0.66 -12.15
N SER A 334 11.27 1.50 -11.50
CA SER A 334 10.29 2.36 -12.17
C SER A 334 10.94 3.44 -13.04
N GLU A 335 12.09 3.99 -12.63
CA GLU A 335 12.87 4.92 -13.47
C GLU A 335 13.37 4.23 -14.76
N VAL A 336 13.76 2.96 -14.67
CA VAL A 336 14.14 2.16 -15.85
C VAL A 336 12.91 1.90 -16.73
N ALA A 337 11.79 1.52 -16.12
CA ALA A 337 10.54 1.20 -16.82
C ALA A 337 9.94 2.43 -17.52
N ARG A 338 10.06 3.63 -16.94
CA ARG A 338 9.51 4.89 -17.49
C ARG A 338 10.01 5.20 -18.89
N ARG A 339 11.15 4.66 -19.27
CA ARG A 339 11.69 4.82 -20.63
C ARG A 339 10.83 4.13 -21.71
N ASP A 340 10.04 3.16 -21.32
CA ASP A 340 9.28 2.31 -22.23
C ASP A 340 7.78 2.31 -21.96
N VAL A 341 7.37 2.50 -20.69
CA VAL A 341 5.97 2.38 -20.25
C VAL A 341 5.59 3.49 -19.27
N THR A 342 4.32 3.80 -19.20
CA THR A 342 3.77 4.78 -18.24
C THR A 342 2.97 4.12 -17.13
N VAL A 343 2.55 2.87 -17.33
CA VAL A 343 1.76 2.08 -16.39
C VAL A 343 2.48 0.77 -16.07
N LEU A 344 2.50 0.36 -14.79
CA LEU A 344 3.05 -0.92 -14.34
C LEU A 344 2.04 -1.69 -13.50
N LEU A 345 1.74 -2.92 -13.89
CA LEU A 345 0.96 -3.86 -13.09
C LEU A 345 1.82 -4.45 -11.97
N SER A 346 1.27 -4.55 -10.77
CA SER A 346 1.93 -5.07 -9.57
C SER A 346 1.11 -6.14 -8.86
N GLY A 347 1.78 -7.10 -8.24
CA GLY A 347 1.18 -8.19 -7.46
C GLY A 347 0.77 -7.83 -6.03
N GLU A 348 0.78 -6.54 -5.66
CA GLU A 348 0.37 -6.11 -4.32
C GLU A 348 -1.09 -6.50 -4.02
N GLY A 349 -1.36 -6.85 -2.78
CA GLY A 349 -2.69 -7.27 -2.32
C GLY A 349 -2.96 -8.76 -2.45
N ALA A 350 -2.18 -9.51 -3.23
CA ALA A 350 -2.38 -10.95 -3.41
C ALA A 350 -2.23 -11.74 -2.10
N ASP A 351 -1.23 -11.42 -1.30
CA ASP A 351 -0.96 -12.10 -0.03
C ASP A 351 -2.01 -11.75 1.03
N GLU A 352 -2.43 -10.51 1.10
CA GLU A 352 -3.42 -10.00 2.04
C GLU A 352 -4.80 -10.59 1.75
N LEU A 353 -5.19 -10.63 0.48
CA LEU A 353 -6.50 -11.09 0.05
C LEU A 353 -6.61 -12.62 0.08
N LEU A 354 -5.56 -13.32 -0.39
CA LEU A 354 -5.56 -14.79 -0.60
C LEU A 354 -4.78 -15.56 0.48
N ALA A 355 -4.52 -14.95 1.65
CA ALA A 355 -3.85 -15.57 2.79
C ALA A 355 -2.44 -16.11 2.50
N GLY A 356 -1.64 -15.34 1.76
CA GLY A 356 -0.30 -15.76 1.35
C GLY A 356 0.74 -15.78 2.47
N TYR A 357 0.52 -15.09 3.59
CA TYR A 357 1.40 -15.09 4.77
C TYR A 357 1.03 -16.24 5.72
N GLY A 358 1.21 -17.48 5.30
CA GLY A 358 0.70 -18.68 5.94
C GLY A 358 0.80 -18.67 7.47
N ARG A 359 2.01 -18.52 8.04
CA ARG A 359 2.21 -18.49 9.51
C ARG A 359 1.38 -17.45 10.25
N ILE A 360 1.08 -16.30 9.62
CA ILE A 360 0.31 -15.22 10.25
C ILE A 360 -1.19 -15.52 10.15
N PHE A 361 -1.66 -15.94 8.97
CA PHE A 361 -3.06 -16.29 8.80
C PHE A 361 -3.45 -17.52 9.62
N ARG A 362 -2.52 -18.48 9.79
CA ARG A 362 -2.70 -19.65 10.64
C ARG A 362 -2.62 -19.36 12.16
N ALA A 363 -2.31 -18.13 12.57
CA ALA A 363 -2.43 -17.70 13.96
C ALA A 363 -3.87 -17.88 14.49
N ALA A 364 -4.88 -17.64 13.65
CA ALA A 364 -6.29 -17.93 13.96
C ALA A 364 -6.51 -19.41 14.27
N TYR A 365 -5.94 -20.29 13.45
CA TYR A 365 -6.01 -21.74 13.60
C TYR A 365 -5.37 -22.24 14.92
N ASP A 366 -4.25 -21.66 15.34
CA ASP A 366 -3.62 -21.98 16.62
C ASP A 366 -4.54 -21.66 17.80
N LEU A 367 -5.15 -20.48 17.79
CA LEU A 367 -6.06 -20.05 18.86
C LEU A 367 -7.38 -20.84 18.87
N ASP A 368 -7.92 -21.20 17.71
CA ASP A 368 -9.15 -22.02 17.61
C ASP A 368 -8.95 -23.43 18.20
N ARG A 369 -7.74 -24.00 18.08
CA ARG A 369 -7.38 -25.28 18.70
C ARG A 369 -7.16 -25.13 20.21
N LEU A 370 -6.53 -24.04 20.64
CA LEU A 370 -6.24 -23.79 22.06
C LEU A 370 -7.51 -23.61 22.89
N ASP A 371 -8.48 -22.85 22.40
CA ASP A 371 -9.72 -22.59 23.14
C ASP A 371 -10.84 -23.61 22.89
N GLY A 372 -10.63 -24.55 21.95
CA GLY A 372 -11.57 -25.62 21.63
C GLY A 372 -12.68 -25.26 20.64
N THR A 373 -12.61 -24.11 19.99
CA THR A 373 -13.46 -23.75 18.84
C THR A 373 -13.25 -24.72 17.68
N ARG A 374 -12.01 -25.21 17.51
CA ARG A 374 -11.68 -26.34 16.62
C ARG A 374 -11.33 -27.57 17.45
N GLU A 375 -12.00 -28.69 17.16
CA GLU A 375 -11.79 -29.94 17.88
C GLU A 375 -10.41 -30.54 17.56
N VAL A 376 -9.68 -30.88 18.63
CA VAL A 376 -8.43 -31.66 18.59
C VAL A 376 -8.37 -32.54 19.84
N SER A 377 -7.56 -33.58 19.85
CA SER A 377 -7.39 -34.42 21.05
C SER A 377 -6.88 -33.60 22.24
N LEU A 378 -7.23 -34.01 23.47
CA LEU A 378 -6.77 -33.33 24.67
C LEU A 378 -5.23 -33.32 24.76
N GLU A 379 -4.58 -34.39 24.30
CA GLU A 379 -3.12 -34.50 24.25
C GLU A 379 -2.53 -33.49 23.29
N ALA A 380 -3.04 -33.39 22.05
CA ALA A 380 -2.60 -32.41 21.07
C ALA A 380 -2.79 -30.98 21.58
N ARG A 381 -3.93 -30.68 22.22
CA ARG A 381 -4.18 -29.36 22.81
C ARG A 381 -3.20 -29.00 23.92
N ARG A 382 -2.85 -29.96 24.80
CA ARG A 382 -1.85 -29.74 25.86
C ARG A 382 -0.45 -29.50 25.28
N ALA A 383 -0.04 -30.29 24.29
CA ALA A 383 1.23 -30.10 23.61
C ALA A 383 1.31 -28.72 22.92
N LEU A 384 0.26 -28.35 22.19
CA LEU A 384 0.16 -27.03 21.55
C LEU A 384 0.22 -25.88 22.58
N ALA A 385 -0.52 -25.99 23.71
CA ALA A 385 -0.51 -24.96 24.74
C ALA A 385 0.89 -24.79 25.36
N SER A 386 1.61 -25.89 25.59
CA SER A 386 2.99 -25.86 26.09
C SER A 386 3.93 -25.19 25.08
N ALA A 387 3.85 -25.55 23.80
CA ALA A 387 4.64 -24.95 22.73
C ALA A 387 4.34 -23.45 22.56
N PHE A 388 3.05 -23.09 22.65
CA PHE A 388 2.59 -21.70 22.52
C PHE A 388 3.14 -20.85 23.69
N ALA A 389 2.97 -21.32 24.92
CA ALA A 389 3.47 -20.63 26.12
C ALA A 389 5.01 -20.47 26.11
N SER A 390 5.71 -21.51 25.66
CA SER A 390 7.18 -21.47 25.52
C SER A 390 7.66 -20.41 24.51
N ARG A 391 6.94 -20.25 23.40
CA ARG A 391 7.35 -19.37 22.28
C ARG A 391 6.82 -17.95 22.41
N TYR A 392 5.58 -17.79 22.86
CA TYR A 392 4.84 -16.53 22.86
C TYR A 392 4.42 -16.03 24.24
N GLY A 393 4.67 -16.80 25.30
CA GLY A 393 4.23 -16.51 26.66
C GLY A 393 2.84 -17.05 26.93
N ASP A 394 1.90 -16.22 27.39
CA ASP A 394 0.55 -16.66 27.78
C ASP A 394 -0.21 -17.28 26.60
N ALA A 395 -0.74 -18.51 26.83
CA ALA A 395 -1.59 -19.21 25.85
C ALA A 395 -3.02 -18.63 25.74
N HIS A 396 -3.42 -17.77 26.65
CA HIS A 396 -4.76 -17.16 26.70
C HIS A 396 -4.81 -15.73 26.13
N ARG A 397 -3.76 -15.29 25.44
CA ARG A 397 -3.77 -13.96 24.81
C ARG A 397 -4.84 -13.84 23.73
N SER A 398 -5.32 -12.61 23.53
CA SER A 398 -6.27 -12.30 22.46
C SER A 398 -5.65 -12.50 21.07
N LEU A 399 -6.50 -12.66 20.04
CA LEU A 399 -6.04 -12.73 18.65
C LEU A 399 -5.19 -11.51 18.28
N ARG A 400 -5.60 -10.31 18.68
CA ARG A 400 -4.90 -9.06 18.42
C ARG A 400 -3.51 -9.04 19.04
N GLU A 401 -3.36 -9.40 20.31
CA GLU A 401 -2.05 -9.49 20.98
C GLU A 401 -1.14 -10.52 20.33
N HIS A 402 -1.71 -11.65 19.90
CA HIS A 402 -0.96 -12.67 19.20
C HIS A 402 -0.49 -12.16 17.84
N LEU A 403 -1.35 -11.53 17.05
CA LEU A 403 -0.98 -10.93 15.76
C LEU A 403 0.09 -9.86 15.92
N LEU A 404 0.00 -8.98 16.92
CA LEU A 404 1.05 -7.99 17.23
C LEU A 404 2.39 -8.67 17.47
N SER A 405 2.44 -9.76 18.24
CA SER A 405 3.68 -10.48 18.51
C SER A 405 4.32 -11.13 17.27
N LEU A 406 3.52 -11.45 16.25
CA LEU A 406 3.97 -12.02 14.98
C LEU A 406 4.39 -10.98 13.96
N TYR A 407 3.79 -9.79 14.03
CA TYR A 407 3.83 -8.81 12.95
C TYR A 407 4.72 -7.59 13.26
N GLU A 408 4.86 -7.19 14.51
CA GLU A 408 5.58 -5.98 14.89
C GLU A 408 7.06 -6.04 14.47
N TYR A 409 7.51 -5.07 13.66
CA TYR A 409 8.86 -5.06 13.08
C TYR A 409 9.93 -4.71 14.10
N VAL A 410 9.73 -3.62 14.83
CA VAL A 410 10.55 -3.24 15.97
C VAL A 410 9.65 -3.30 17.20
N PRO A 411 9.79 -4.34 18.04
CA PRO A 411 8.96 -4.51 19.22
C PRO A 411 9.04 -3.32 20.17
N LEU A 412 7.94 -3.06 20.88
CA LEU A 412 7.82 -1.87 21.74
C LEU A 412 8.91 -1.76 22.82
N ASP A 413 9.39 -2.89 23.35
CA ASP A 413 10.50 -2.92 24.31
C ASP A 413 11.83 -2.45 23.68
N VAL A 414 12.06 -2.76 22.40
CA VAL A 414 13.20 -2.27 21.63
C VAL A 414 13.04 -0.77 21.36
N GLN A 415 11.83 -0.33 20.99
CA GLN A 415 11.55 1.09 20.77
C GLN A 415 11.77 1.92 22.04
N LYS A 416 11.38 1.43 23.22
CA LYS A 416 11.65 2.06 24.54
C LYS A 416 13.15 2.21 24.83
N ARG A 417 13.99 1.32 24.31
CA ARG A 417 15.45 1.43 24.42
C ARG A 417 16.05 2.36 23.37
N LEU A 418 15.42 2.46 22.18
CA LEU A 418 15.91 3.24 21.05
C LEU A 418 15.50 4.71 21.12
N LEU A 419 14.24 4.99 21.46
CA LEU A 419 13.64 6.32 21.40
C LEU A 419 13.76 7.09 22.72
N GLN A 420 13.86 8.41 22.63
CA GLN A 420 13.62 9.29 23.78
C GLN A 420 12.15 9.18 24.21
N PRO A 421 11.83 9.41 25.51
CA PRO A 421 10.46 9.32 26.00
C PRO A 421 9.47 10.21 25.23
N GLU A 422 9.89 11.40 24.83
CA GLU A 422 9.08 12.39 24.14
C GLU A 422 8.79 12.01 22.67
N ALA A 423 9.60 11.12 22.10
CA ALA A 423 9.44 10.59 20.74
C ALA A 423 8.68 9.24 20.71
N LEU A 424 8.34 8.70 21.87
CA LEU A 424 7.62 7.44 22.00
C LEU A 424 6.13 7.70 22.26
N ASP A 425 5.31 7.52 21.25
CA ASP A 425 3.84 7.54 21.36
C ASP A 425 3.25 6.26 20.80
N ALA A 426 2.78 5.38 21.68
CA ALA A 426 2.26 4.07 21.32
C ALA A 426 0.75 4.07 20.97
N SER A 427 0.10 5.23 20.93
CA SER A 427 -1.35 5.34 20.69
C SER A 427 -1.81 4.65 19.40
N LEU A 428 -1.04 4.78 18.31
CA LEU A 428 -1.36 4.12 17.04
C LEU A 428 -1.13 2.61 17.10
N ARG A 429 -0.19 2.13 17.92
CA ARG A 429 -0.03 0.70 18.15
C ARG A 429 -1.28 0.09 18.79
N ASP A 430 -1.88 0.82 19.72
CA ASP A 430 -3.11 0.38 20.38
C ASP A 430 -4.34 0.47 19.46
N ALA A 431 -4.29 1.24 18.40
CA ALA A 431 -5.32 1.30 17.36
C ALA A 431 -5.18 0.21 16.28
N TRP A 432 -4.00 -0.43 16.15
CA TRP A 432 -3.77 -1.47 15.14
C TRP A 432 -4.53 -2.76 15.46
N GLY A 433 -5.08 -3.39 14.42
CA GLY A 433 -5.67 -4.72 14.53
C GLY A 433 -7.06 -4.77 15.19
N THR A 434 -7.78 -3.65 15.25
CA THR A 434 -9.13 -3.61 15.87
C THR A 434 -10.14 -4.54 15.19
N GLU A 435 -9.96 -4.89 13.91
CA GLU A 435 -10.76 -5.92 13.22
C GLU A 435 -10.62 -7.31 13.86
N ALA A 436 -9.51 -7.58 14.58
CA ALA A 436 -9.32 -8.83 15.31
C ALA A 436 -10.33 -9.01 16.46
N ASP A 437 -10.92 -7.93 16.94
CA ASP A 437 -11.85 -7.93 18.06
C ASP A 437 -13.33 -8.15 17.63
N ASP A 438 -13.64 -8.14 16.32
CA ASP A 438 -15.00 -8.36 15.81
C ASP A 438 -15.45 -9.82 15.96
N ALA A 439 -16.07 -10.13 17.10
CA ALA A 439 -16.54 -11.48 17.42
C ALA A 439 -17.63 -12.03 16.48
N ARG A 440 -18.21 -11.21 15.60
CA ARG A 440 -19.22 -11.64 14.62
C ARG A 440 -18.60 -12.41 13.46
N LEU A 441 -17.28 -12.28 13.25
CA LEU A 441 -16.53 -12.91 12.17
C LEU A 441 -15.73 -14.11 12.67
N PRO A 442 -15.54 -15.17 11.83
CA PRO A 442 -14.54 -16.20 12.08
C PRO A 442 -13.15 -15.57 12.26
N ARG A 443 -12.30 -16.17 13.12
CA ARG A 443 -10.97 -15.62 13.40
C ARG A 443 -10.10 -15.42 12.15
N PHE A 444 -10.15 -16.37 11.23
CA PHE A 444 -9.44 -16.24 9.95
C PHE A 444 -9.86 -14.98 9.18
N GLU A 445 -11.15 -14.66 9.10
CA GLU A 445 -11.65 -13.45 8.46
C GLU A 445 -11.20 -12.18 9.19
N ARG A 446 -11.14 -12.22 10.52
CA ARG A 446 -10.61 -11.10 11.32
C ARG A 446 -9.15 -10.83 10.96
N VAL A 447 -8.31 -11.88 10.87
CA VAL A 447 -6.91 -11.73 10.43
C VAL A 447 -6.84 -11.13 9.03
N ARG A 448 -7.64 -11.62 8.09
CA ARG A 448 -7.69 -11.12 6.71
C ARG A 448 -8.06 -9.63 6.68
N ARG A 449 -9.06 -9.22 7.45
CA ARG A 449 -9.48 -7.80 7.54
C ARG A 449 -8.44 -6.91 8.19
N VAL A 450 -7.76 -7.36 9.24
CA VAL A 450 -6.61 -6.65 9.82
C VAL A 450 -5.56 -6.39 8.75
N PHE A 451 -5.25 -7.38 7.93
CA PHE A 451 -4.24 -7.21 6.88
C PHE A 451 -4.69 -6.30 5.74
N LEU A 452 -5.94 -6.39 5.32
CA LEU A 452 -6.50 -5.51 4.29
C LEU A 452 -6.67 -4.06 4.77
N ARG A 453 -6.94 -3.84 6.07
CA ARG A 453 -7.18 -2.51 6.63
C ARG A 453 -5.93 -1.82 7.17
N ASP A 454 -5.07 -2.59 7.88
CA ASP A 454 -3.99 -2.01 8.68
C ASP A 454 -2.58 -2.40 8.17
N HIS A 455 -2.46 -3.25 7.16
CA HIS A 455 -1.19 -3.59 6.52
C HIS A 455 -1.13 -3.13 5.06
N LEU A 456 -2.13 -3.44 4.29
CA LEU A 456 -2.21 -3.14 2.87
C LEU A 456 -2.05 -1.65 2.53
N PRO A 457 -2.65 -0.68 3.26
CA PRO A 457 -2.48 0.74 2.94
C PRO A 457 -1.02 1.21 2.95
N GLY A 458 -0.19 0.63 3.83
CA GLY A 458 1.26 0.90 3.82
C GLY A 458 1.95 0.40 2.56
N LEU A 459 1.58 -0.78 2.05
CA LEU A 459 2.12 -1.33 0.81
C LEU A 459 1.68 -0.52 -0.42
N LEU A 460 0.42 -0.10 -0.44
CA LEU A 460 -0.13 0.73 -1.52
C LEU A 460 0.52 2.12 -1.55
N LEU A 461 0.69 2.74 -0.39
CA LEU A 461 1.40 4.02 -0.27
C LEU A 461 2.85 3.90 -0.72
N ARG A 462 3.54 2.79 -0.39
CA ARG A 462 4.87 2.48 -0.90
C ARG A 462 4.89 2.39 -2.42
N LEU A 463 3.99 1.59 -3.01
CA LEU A 463 3.92 1.41 -4.46
C LEU A 463 3.66 2.74 -5.15
N ASP A 464 2.60 3.45 -4.76
CA ASP A 464 2.23 4.74 -5.36
C ASP A 464 3.37 5.76 -5.23
N SER A 465 3.95 5.93 -4.04
CA SER A 465 5.00 6.93 -3.83
C SER A 465 6.27 6.64 -4.64
N ALA A 466 6.69 5.37 -4.72
CA ALA A 466 7.89 4.98 -5.46
C ALA A 466 7.69 5.08 -6.99
N THR A 467 6.57 4.57 -7.51
CA THR A 467 6.29 4.60 -8.95
C THR A 467 6.01 6.02 -9.44
N MET A 468 5.23 6.81 -8.68
CA MET A 468 4.92 8.19 -9.05
C MET A 468 6.10 9.15 -8.88
N ALA A 469 7.07 8.83 -8.02
CA ALA A 469 8.35 9.56 -7.99
C ALA A 469 9.11 9.44 -9.34
N ALA A 470 8.91 8.32 -10.05
CA ALA A 470 9.44 8.06 -11.38
C ALA A 470 8.47 8.42 -12.53
N SER A 471 7.33 9.05 -12.24
CA SER A 471 6.25 9.37 -13.20
C SER A 471 5.68 8.12 -13.90
N VAL A 472 5.44 7.05 -13.14
CA VAL A 472 4.80 5.80 -13.58
C VAL A 472 3.59 5.53 -12.69
N GLU A 473 2.47 5.11 -13.28
CA GLU A 473 1.31 4.67 -12.51
C GLU A 473 1.41 3.19 -12.16
N GLY A 474 1.35 2.87 -10.85
CA GLY A 474 1.17 1.51 -10.37
C GLY A 474 -0.31 1.09 -10.38
N ARG A 475 -0.61 -0.09 -10.91
CA ARG A 475 -1.92 -0.73 -10.87
C ARG A 475 -1.84 -2.09 -10.18
N VAL A 476 -2.91 -2.49 -9.51
CA VAL A 476 -2.94 -3.64 -8.59
C VAL A 476 -4.14 -4.56 -8.87
N PRO A 477 -4.07 -5.45 -9.87
CA PRO A 477 -5.21 -6.26 -10.29
C PRO A 477 -5.83 -7.12 -9.19
N PHE A 478 -5.04 -7.60 -8.21
CA PHE A 478 -5.57 -8.34 -7.05
C PHE A 478 -6.48 -7.48 -6.16
N LEU A 479 -6.46 -6.17 -6.32
CA LEU A 479 -7.25 -5.21 -5.56
C LEU A 479 -8.34 -4.54 -6.41
N ASP A 480 -8.71 -5.13 -7.53
CA ASP A 480 -9.97 -4.80 -8.20
C ASP A 480 -11.14 -5.06 -7.25
N VAL A 481 -11.98 -4.05 -7.03
CA VAL A 481 -13.01 -4.09 -5.96
C VAL A 481 -13.97 -5.26 -6.14
N ALA A 482 -14.41 -5.52 -7.37
CA ALA A 482 -15.32 -6.64 -7.65
C ALA A 482 -14.64 -8.00 -7.36
N PHE A 483 -13.36 -8.13 -7.69
CA PHE A 483 -12.59 -9.32 -7.36
C PHE A 483 -12.37 -9.47 -5.85
N VAL A 484 -12.05 -8.38 -5.14
CA VAL A 484 -11.91 -8.39 -3.67
C VAL A 484 -13.22 -8.82 -3.01
N GLU A 485 -14.36 -8.24 -3.41
CA GLU A 485 -15.66 -8.58 -2.87
C GLU A 485 -16.03 -10.05 -3.15
N GLU A 486 -15.75 -10.56 -4.35
CA GLU A 486 -15.95 -11.97 -4.68
C GLU A 486 -15.13 -12.88 -3.77
N VAL A 487 -13.84 -12.58 -3.60
CA VAL A 487 -12.96 -13.41 -2.75
C VAL A 487 -13.40 -13.37 -1.28
N LEU A 488 -13.72 -12.19 -0.75
CA LEU A 488 -14.16 -12.03 0.64
C LEU A 488 -15.50 -12.74 0.93
N THR A 489 -16.38 -12.83 -0.05
CA THR A 489 -17.70 -13.42 0.12
C THR A 489 -17.78 -14.90 -0.20
N SER A 490 -16.82 -15.42 -1.00
CA SER A 490 -16.93 -16.77 -1.58
C SER A 490 -15.83 -17.73 -1.19
N PHE A 491 -14.69 -17.25 -0.60
CA PHE A 491 -13.55 -18.11 -0.29
C PHE A 491 -13.31 -18.19 1.20
N SER A 492 -13.42 -19.42 1.74
CA SER A 492 -13.14 -19.74 3.14
C SER A 492 -11.66 -20.00 3.40
N GLU A 493 -11.30 -20.18 4.68
CA GLU A 493 -9.97 -20.64 5.08
C GLU A 493 -9.55 -21.92 4.36
N ASN A 494 -10.46 -22.89 4.29
CA ASN A 494 -10.18 -24.18 3.66
C ASN A 494 -10.03 -24.08 2.13
N ASP A 495 -10.69 -23.11 1.48
CA ASP A 495 -10.47 -22.85 0.05
C ASP A 495 -9.10 -22.22 -0.18
N LEU A 496 -8.69 -21.25 0.67
CA LEU A 496 -7.48 -20.46 0.46
C LEU A 496 -6.19 -21.17 0.90
N SER A 497 -6.27 -21.99 1.95
CA SER A 497 -5.10 -22.69 2.52
C SER A 497 -5.49 -24.08 3.00
N PRO A 498 -5.92 -25.02 2.11
CA PRO A 498 -6.22 -26.38 2.50
C PRO A 498 -4.99 -27.11 3.02
N PHE A 499 -5.16 -28.08 3.89
CA PHE A 499 -4.12 -29.06 4.20
C PHE A 499 -3.80 -29.93 2.99
N VAL A 500 -2.55 -30.39 2.86
CA VAL A 500 -2.11 -31.23 1.74
C VAL A 500 -2.87 -32.58 1.75
N ASP A 501 -3.18 -33.10 2.93
CA ASP A 501 -4.03 -34.27 3.16
C ASP A 501 -4.52 -34.30 4.63
N PRO A 502 -5.47 -35.19 5.00
CA PRO A 502 -5.98 -35.29 6.37
C PRO A 502 -4.91 -35.67 7.41
N HIS A 503 -3.92 -36.50 7.07
CA HIS A 503 -2.85 -36.86 8.00
C HIS A 503 -1.96 -35.66 8.33
N ALA A 504 -1.72 -34.76 7.35
CA ALA A 504 -1.00 -33.51 7.58
C ALA A 504 -1.71 -32.62 8.59
N GLU A 505 -3.05 -32.61 8.62
CA GLU A 505 -3.83 -31.87 9.64
C GLU A 505 -3.69 -32.51 11.02
N GLU A 506 -3.75 -33.85 11.10
CA GLU A 506 -3.55 -34.59 12.36
C GLU A 506 -2.14 -34.36 12.92
N ASP A 507 -1.11 -34.45 12.09
CA ASP A 507 0.29 -34.21 12.45
C ASP A 507 0.57 -32.75 12.87
N ALA A 508 -0.15 -31.80 12.31
CA ALA A 508 -0.08 -30.38 12.64
C ALA A 508 -0.76 -30.06 13.97
N ALA A 509 -1.74 -30.88 14.42
CA ALA A 509 -2.58 -30.59 15.56
C ALA A 509 -1.83 -30.27 16.88
N PRO A 510 -0.74 -30.96 17.28
CA PRO A 510 0.03 -30.64 18.49
C PRO A 510 1.07 -29.53 18.30
N ARG A 511 1.26 -28.99 17.09
CA ARG A 511 2.36 -28.10 16.71
C ARG A 511 1.87 -26.71 16.42
N LEU A 512 2.76 -25.70 16.60
CA LEU A 512 2.48 -24.31 16.22
C LEU A 512 2.42 -24.17 14.69
N SER A 513 1.48 -23.37 14.21
CA SER A 513 1.33 -23.11 12.77
C SER A 513 2.58 -22.50 12.14
N ALA A 514 3.36 -21.75 12.89
CA ALA A 514 4.64 -21.21 12.46
C ALA A 514 5.69 -22.28 12.06
N ASP A 515 5.51 -23.52 12.52
CA ASP A 515 6.45 -24.62 12.28
C ASP A 515 6.04 -25.52 11.11
N TRP A 516 4.80 -25.44 10.62
CA TRP A 516 4.30 -26.30 9.57
C TRP A 516 3.59 -25.59 8.41
N SER A 517 3.17 -24.33 8.56
CA SER A 517 2.50 -23.61 7.47
C SER A 517 3.39 -23.47 6.25
N GLY A 518 2.85 -23.77 5.09
CA GLY A 518 3.56 -23.87 3.83
C GLY A 518 4.24 -25.26 3.60
N ILE A 519 4.17 -26.17 4.57
CA ILE A 519 4.64 -27.55 4.49
C ILE A 519 3.43 -28.50 4.53
N ALA A 520 2.60 -28.37 5.56
CA ALA A 520 1.41 -29.17 5.77
C ALA A 520 0.16 -28.58 5.10
N ASP A 521 0.19 -27.30 4.74
CA ASP A 521 -0.89 -26.61 4.01
C ASP A 521 -0.38 -25.94 2.71
N VAL A 522 -1.34 -25.51 1.88
CA VAL A 522 -1.07 -24.89 0.58
C VAL A 522 -1.66 -23.48 0.55
N PRO A 523 -0.92 -22.44 1.03
CA PRO A 523 -1.38 -21.05 0.94
C PRO A 523 -1.64 -20.63 -0.51
N LYS A 524 -2.70 -19.85 -0.76
CA LYS A 524 -3.16 -19.42 -2.09
C LYS A 524 -3.50 -20.58 -3.01
N ALA A 525 -4.00 -21.70 -2.49
CA ALA A 525 -4.30 -22.89 -3.29
C ALA A 525 -5.12 -22.59 -4.55
N PRO A 526 -6.23 -21.83 -4.50
CA PRO A 526 -7.02 -21.53 -5.69
C PRO A 526 -6.24 -20.78 -6.77
N LEU A 527 -5.29 -19.91 -6.38
CA LEU A 527 -4.45 -19.19 -7.35
C LEU A 527 -3.45 -20.12 -8.03
N ARG A 528 -2.88 -21.07 -7.28
CA ARG A 528 -1.95 -22.07 -7.79
C ARG A 528 -2.61 -23.02 -8.80
N ASP A 529 -3.88 -23.36 -8.54
CA ASP A 529 -4.67 -24.29 -9.36
C ASP A 529 -5.36 -23.58 -10.53
N ALA A 530 -5.65 -22.29 -10.40
CA ALA A 530 -6.29 -21.49 -11.45
C ALA A 530 -5.43 -21.31 -12.70
N PHE A 531 -4.10 -21.38 -12.57
CA PHE A 531 -3.16 -21.12 -13.66
C PHE A 531 -2.16 -22.28 -13.82
N PRO A 532 -2.64 -23.46 -14.25
CA PRO A 532 -1.80 -24.65 -14.40
C PRO A 532 -0.73 -24.51 -15.48
N GLU A 533 -0.86 -23.53 -16.38
CA GLU A 533 0.11 -23.19 -17.43
C GLU A 533 1.43 -22.66 -16.87
N LEU A 534 1.42 -22.07 -15.65
CA LEU A 534 2.65 -21.63 -15.01
C LEU A 534 3.52 -22.82 -14.61
N PRO A 535 4.86 -22.71 -14.68
CA PRO A 535 5.77 -23.78 -14.29
C PRO A 535 5.48 -24.29 -12.88
N ALA A 536 5.59 -25.62 -12.69
CA ALA A 536 5.32 -26.25 -11.39
C ALA A 536 6.15 -25.63 -10.25
N ARG A 537 7.41 -25.22 -10.54
CA ARG A 537 8.25 -24.52 -9.55
C ARG A 537 7.68 -23.15 -9.12
N VAL A 538 7.08 -22.39 -10.04
CA VAL A 538 6.40 -21.10 -9.72
C VAL A 538 5.17 -21.36 -8.88
N ARG A 539 4.34 -22.33 -9.30
CA ARG A 539 3.11 -22.70 -8.59
C ARG A 539 3.35 -23.29 -7.20
N ARG A 540 4.49 -23.98 -6.98
CA ARG A 540 4.84 -24.62 -5.71
C ARG A 540 5.82 -23.80 -4.87
N ALA A 541 6.32 -22.67 -5.39
CA ALA A 541 7.26 -21.83 -4.66
C ALA A 541 6.68 -21.42 -3.30
N ALA A 542 7.49 -21.54 -2.26
CA ALA A 542 7.19 -20.91 -0.98
C ALA A 542 7.18 -19.39 -1.14
N LYS A 543 6.37 -18.71 -0.36
CA LYS A 543 6.41 -17.24 -0.32
C LYS A 543 7.76 -16.79 0.22
N VAL A 544 8.53 -16.17 -0.63
CA VAL A 544 9.72 -15.41 -0.27
C VAL A 544 9.34 -13.94 -0.38
N GLY A 545 9.63 -13.15 0.67
CA GLY A 545 9.48 -11.69 0.59
C GLY A 545 10.45 -11.15 -0.47
N PHE A 546 10.44 -9.84 -0.67
CA PHE A 546 11.42 -9.14 -1.51
C PHE A 546 12.50 -8.52 -0.58
N PRO A 547 13.44 -9.35 -0.06
CA PRO A 547 14.38 -8.94 0.97
C PRO A 547 15.55 -8.16 0.37
N VAL A 548 15.73 -6.94 0.86
CA VAL A 548 16.99 -6.21 0.66
C VAL A 548 18.02 -6.76 1.66
N PRO A 549 19.26 -7.08 1.26
CA PRO A 549 20.27 -7.68 2.15
C PRO A 549 20.90 -6.65 3.10
N LEU A 550 20.05 -6.04 3.95
CA LEU A 550 20.44 -4.93 4.83
C LEU A 550 21.54 -5.32 5.85
N ASP A 551 21.44 -6.53 6.45
CA ASP A 551 22.43 -6.97 7.40
C ASP A 551 23.81 -7.07 6.73
N THR A 552 23.90 -7.73 5.57
CA THR A 552 25.12 -7.82 4.78
C THR A 552 25.67 -6.45 4.37
N TRP A 553 24.81 -5.53 3.98
CA TRP A 553 25.23 -4.22 3.49
C TRP A 553 25.65 -3.27 4.61
N PHE A 554 24.89 -3.21 5.72
CA PHE A 554 25.21 -2.33 6.85
C PHE A 554 26.33 -2.88 7.77
N ASP A 555 26.56 -4.19 7.76
CA ASP A 555 27.75 -4.78 8.42
C ASP A 555 28.99 -4.76 7.51
N GLY A 556 28.82 -4.50 6.21
CA GLY A 556 29.86 -4.45 5.18
C GLY A 556 30.04 -3.07 4.53
N PRO A 557 29.73 -2.93 3.22
CA PRO A 557 30.08 -1.75 2.44
C PRO A 557 29.44 -0.43 2.92
N LEU A 558 28.26 -0.46 3.55
CA LEU A 558 27.59 0.75 4.05
C LEU A 558 27.90 1.05 5.53
N ARG A 559 28.71 0.24 6.21
CA ARG A 559 29.00 0.37 7.65
C ARG A 559 29.57 1.73 8.03
N GLU A 560 30.57 2.20 7.28
CA GLU A 560 31.20 3.49 7.55
C GLU A 560 30.24 4.65 7.35
N GLN A 561 29.46 4.60 6.26
CA GLN A 561 28.46 5.63 5.94
C GLN A 561 27.36 5.68 7.01
N ALA A 562 26.87 4.52 7.44
CA ALA A 562 25.90 4.40 8.53
C ALA A 562 26.49 4.97 9.84
N GLY A 563 27.72 4.58 10.19
CA GLY A 563 28.43 5.05 11.38
C GLY A 563 28.56 6.58 11.42
N ARG A 564 28.88 7.22 10.28
CA ARG A 564 28.93 8.69 10.17
C ARG A 564 27.59 9.35 10.47
N ILE A 565 26.48 8.79 9.97
CA ILE A 565 25.13 9.34 10.22
C ILE A 565 24.73 9.15 11.68
N LEU A 566 24.97 7.97 12.27
CA LEU A 566 24.64 7.69 13.66
C LEU A 566 25.45 8.54 14.65
N ALA A 567 26.70 8.88 14.31
CA ALA A 567 27.58 9.71 15.13
C ALA A 567 27.38 11.22 14.92
N ASP A 568 26.65 11.64 13.90
CA ASP A 568 26.43 13.05 13.57
C ASP A 568 25.72 13.78 14.72
N ARG A 569 26.19 15.01 15.02
CA ARG A 569 25.60 15.87 16.06
C ARG A 569 24.11 16.14 15.84
N ARG A 570 23.65 16.25 14.59
CA ARG A 570 22.23 16.46 14.26
C ARG A 570 21.41 15.24 14.67
N THR A 571 21.86 14.01 14.32
CA THR A 571 21.19 12.77 14.71
C THR A 571 21.06 12.64 16.22
N ARG A 572 22.19 12.89 16.92
CA ARG A 572 22.27 12.76 18.40
C ARG A 572 21.50 13.86 19.14
N GLY A 573 21.43 15.06 18.58
CA GLY A 573 20.79 16.23 19.17
C GLY A 573 19.33 16.42 18.78
N ARG A 574 18.79 15.59 17.88
CA ARG A 574 17.41 15.75 17.38
C ARG A 574 16.32 15.49 18.42
N GLY A 575 16.62 14.76 19.49
CA GLY A 575 15.63 14.43 20.54
C GLY A 575 14.73 13.25 20.19
N ILE A 576 15.00 12.51 19.09
CA ILE A 576 14.25 11.30 18.72
C ILE A 576 14.89 10.06 19.34
N PHE A 577 16.19 9.89 19.16
CA PHE A 577 16.93 8.68 19.58
C PHE A 577 17.75 8.94 20.83
N ARG A 578 17.88 7.90 21.67
CA ARG A 578 18.80 7.92 22.81
C ARG A 578 20.24 7.81 22.31
N PRO A 579 21.18 8.68 22.72
CA PRO A 579 22.57 8.63 22.27
C PRO A 579 23.25 7.28 22.52
N GLU A 580 23.00 6.66 23.70
CA GLU A 580 23.52 5.35 24.05
C GLU A 580 22.99 4.21 23.16
N ALA A 581 21.75 4.33 22.67
CA ALA A 581 21.16 3.39 21.71
C ALA A 581 21.79 3.54 20.33
N LEU A 582 22.09 4.76 19.88
CA LEU A 582 22.83 4.99 18.63
C LEU A 582 24.25 4.39 18.71
N ASP A 583 24.92 4.50 19.87
CA ASP A 583 26.23 3.88 20.09
C ASP A 583 26.14 2.34 20.09
N ALA A 584 25.10 1.78 20.71
CA ALA A 584 24.86 0.33 20.70
C ALA A 584 24.54 -0.17 19.29
N LEU A 585 23.77 0.60 18.52
CA LEU A 585 23.45 0.31 17.12
C LEU A 585 24.72 0.32 16.25
N ALA A 586 25.58 1.32 16.39
CA ALA A 586 26.86 1.41 15.66
C ALA A 586 27.82 0.23 15.98
N ARG A 587 27.75 -0.32 17.21
CA ARG A 587 28.53 -1.50 17.63
C ARG A 587 27.88 -2.85 17.27
N GLY A 588 26.66 -2.86 16.71
CA GLY A 588 25.95 -4.10 16.38
C GLY A 588 25.34 -4.83 17.59
N SER A 589 25.11 -4.14 18.72
CA SER A 589 24.70 -4.76 19.98
C SER A 589 23.28 -4.44 20.45
N LEU A 590 22.52 -3.61 19.72
CA LEU A 590 21.18 -3.18 20.15
C LEU A 590 20.13 -4.27 19.93
N VAL A 591 20.11 -4.90 18.75
CA VAL A 591 19.11 -5.89 18.34
C VAL A 591 19.77 -7.03 17.57
N PRO A 592 20.30 -8.05 18.23
CA PRO A 592 20.89 -9.20 17.56
C PRO A 592 19.92 -9.84 16.56
N GLY A 593 20.40 -10.16 15.34
CA GLY A 593 19.63 -10.81 14.28
C GLY A 593 18.68 -9.92 13.48
N ARG A 594 18.55 -8.62 13.83
CA ARG A 594 17.78 -7.62 13.07
C ARG A 594 18.49 -6.26 13.01
N GLN A 595 19.78 -6.28 13.21
CA GLN A 595 20.60 -5.07 13.34
C GLN A 595 20.54 -4.19 12.10
N GLY A 596 20.67 -4.78 10.90
CA GLY A 596 20.65 -4.05 9.62
C GLY A 596 19.32 -3.33 9.38
N PHE A 597 18.21 -3.97 9.71
CA PHE A 597 16.89 -3.34 9.57
C PHE A 597 16.72 -2.14 10.52
N VAL A 598 17.10 -2.26 11.80
CA VAL A 598 16.99 -1.15 12.76
C VAL A 598 17.95 -0.01 12.40
N THR A 599 19.15 -0.34 11.95
CA THR A 599 20.11 0.66 11.42
C THR A 599 19.51 1.41 10.24
N TRP A 600 18.95 0.68 9.28
CA TRP A 600 18.25 1.28 8.13
C TRP A 600 17.10 2.19 8.58
N ALA A 601 16.25 1.75 9.51
CA ALA A 601 15.10 2.52 9.98
C ALA A 601 15.52 3.84 10.66
N VAL A 602 16.57 3.81 11.48
CA VAL A 602 17.12 5.01 12.12
C VAL A 602 17.71 5.98 11.08
N ILE A 603 18.50 5.49 10.13
CA ILE A 603 19.11 6.31 9.07
C ILE A 603 18.02 6.89 8.17
N ASN A 604 17.04 6.08 7.78
CA ASN A 604 15.90 6.50 6.98
C ASN A 604 15.14 7.68 7.63
N LEU A 605 14.78 7.52 8.91
CA LEU A 605 14.09 8.57 9.66
C LEU A 605 14.95 9.84 9.80
N GLU A 606 16.24 9.68 10.11
CA GLU A 606 17.15 10.83 10.24
C GLU A 606 17.33 11.58 8.93
N LEU A 607 17.57 10.88 7.81
CA LEU A 607 17.71 11.51 6.50
C LEU A 607 16.42 12.25 6.08
N ALA A 608 15.27 11.65 6.36
CA ALA A 608 13.99 12.29 6.10
C ALA A 608 13.81 13.55 6.97
N CYS A 609 14.19 13.50 8.25
CA CYS A 609 14.15 14.67 9.12
C CYS A 609 15.05 15.81 8.60
N ARG A 610 16.25 15.49 8.11
CA ARG A 610 17.14 16.51 7.52
C ARG A 610 16.51 17.24 6.34
N VAL A 611 15.75 16.54 5.51
CA VAL A 611 15.11 17.09 4.32
C VAL A 611 13.80 17.79 4.65
N ALA A 612 13.00 17.22 5.55
CA ALA A 612 11.64 17.67 5.80
C ALA A 612 11.54 18.77 6.85
N PHE A 613 12.38 18.72 7.91
CA PHE A 613 12.24 19.54 9.10
C PHE A 613 13.44 20.48 9.34
N ASP A 614 14.65 20.16 8.82
CA ASP A 614 15.84 21.02 9.00
C ASP A 614 16.08 21.95 7.82
N ALA A 615 15.47 21.69 6.66
CA ALA A 615 15.65 22.57 5.51
C ALA A 615 14.90 23.90 5.69
N PRO A 616 15.50 25.03 5.32
CA PRO A 616 14.77 26.28 5.27
C PRO A 616 13.55 26.13 4.35
N ASP A 617 12.46 26.84 4.68
CA ASP A 617 11.30 26.92 3.81
C ASP A 617 11.73 27.19 2.37
N PRO A 618 11.09 26.57 1.36
CA PRO A 618 11.40 26.88 -0.01
C PRO A 618 11.30 28.39 -0.23
N PRO A 619 12.19 29.00 -1.00
CA PRO A 619 12.16 30.46 -1.22
C PRO A 619 10.76 30.87 -1.64
N LYS A 620 10.20 31.85 -0.94
CA LYS A 620 8.93 32.48 -1.30
C LYS A 620 9.15 33.14 -2.65
N THR A 621 8.80 32.46 -3.73
CA THR A 621 8.82 33.00 -5.10
C THR A 621 7.57 33.77 -5.40
#